data_1d796d0b0333b16f58f05c85e9d55c92
#
_entry.id   1d796d0b0333b16f58f05c85e9d55c92
#
_cell.length_a   1.000
_cell.length_b   1.000
_cell.length_c   1.000
_cell.angle_alpha   90.00
_cell.angle_beta   90.00
_cell.angle_gamma   90.00
#
_symmetry.space_group_name_H-M   'P 1'
#
loop_
_entity.id
_entity.type
_entity.pdbx_description
1 polymer ?
#
loop_
_entity_poly.entity_id
_entity_poly.type
_entity_poly.pdbx_seq_one_letter_code
_entity_poly.pdbx_strand_id
1 'polypeptide(L)'
;MPKSPQSHLDPRQPLVVDTTKLPRQPGATRALKRVVPAPADLGLELISVPEGSDLELDLSLTSVSEGVYVSGNVRGSLQGECGRCLNEIDSTFEVSLAEMFAYEDSTTEETTDEDEVGRMQGDLLDLEPAVRDAVVLTLPTNPVCRPDCPGLCPDCGVHFDDLPADHSHEEVDARWAALRNLTATPPQDPQKHTEE
;
A
#
# COMPACT_ATOMS: atom_id res chain seq x y z
N MET A 1 -21.81 -23.45 7.36
CA MET A 1 -20.67 -22.99 8.15
C MET A 1 -21.19 -22.10 9.26
N PRO A 2 -20.68 -22.13 10.50
CA PRO A 2 -21.18 -21.25 11.56
C PRO A 2 -20.83 -19.80 11.19
N LYS A 3 -21.82 -18.90 11.16
CA LYS A 3 -21.63 -17.44 11.05
C LYS A 3 -20.69 -17.01 12.16
N SER A 4 -19.58 -16.36 11.79
CA SER A 4 -18.73 -15.68 12.77
C SER A 4 -19.59 -14.71 13.58
N PRO A 5 -19.40 -14.60 14.90
CA PRO A 5 -20.15 -13.65 15.70
C PRO A 5 -19.87 -12.25 15.17
N GLN A 6 -20.88 -11.61 14.58
CA GLN A 6 -20.82 -10.23 14.17
C GLN A 6 -20.60 -9.40 15.42
N SER A 7 -19.38 -8.86 15.59
CA SER A 7 -19.09 -7.91 16.66
C SER A 7 -20.00 -6.69 16.48
N HIS A 8 -20.72 -6.33 17.52
CA HIS A 8 -21.58 -5.14 17.49
C HIS A 8 -20.72 -3.91 17.26
N LEU A 9 -21.02 -3.10 16.22
CA LEU A 9 -20.28 -1.86 15.93
C LEU A 9 -20.42 -0.87 17.09
N ASP A 10 -19.29 -0.33 17.56
CA ASP A 10 -19.29 0.72 18.57
C ASP A 10 -19.25 2.09 17.86
N PRO A 11 -20.28 2.95 18.04
CA PRO A 11 -20.33 4.27 17.42
C PRO A 11 -19.22 5.22 17.89
N ARG A 12 -18.42 4.81 18.90
CA ARG A 12 -17.26 5.57 19.39
C ARG A 12 -16.00 5.27 18.60
N GLN A 13 -15.97 4.21 17.81
CA GLN A 13 -14.82 3.90 16.99
C GLN A 13 -14.62 4.97 15.91
N PRO A 14 -13.36 5.38 15.64
CA PRO A 14 -13.06 6.52 14.77
C PRO A 14 -13.64 6.42 13.36
N LEU A 15 -13.65 5.22 12.78
CA LEU A 15 -14.10 4.95 11.41
C LEU A 15 -15.55 4.44 11.33
N VAL A 16 -16.25 4.30 12.48
CA VAL A 16 -17.68 4.01 12.49
C VAL A 16 -18.48 5.30 12.30
N VAL A 17 -19.41 5.26 11.37
CA VAL A 17 -20.27 6.40 10.98
C VAL A 17 -21.70 6.14 11.32
N ASP A 18 -22.31 7.05 12.07
CA ASP A 18 -23.74 7.09 12.36
C ASP A 18 -24.47 7.82 11.21
N THR A 19 -25.37 7.10 10.56
CA THR A 19 -26.19 7.58 9.44
C THR A 19 -27.60 7.98 9.83
N THR A 20 -27.96 8.02 11.12
CA THR A 20 -29.31 8.40 11.61
C THR A 20 -29.79 9.74 11.01
N LYS A 21 -28.87 10.67 10.74
CA LYS A 21 -29.18 11.98 10.13
C LYS A 21 -29.26 11.95 8.59
N LEU A 22 -29.04 10.81 7.96
CA LEU A 22 -29.21 10.62 6.51
C LEU A 22 -30.60 10.00 6.27
N PRO A 23 -31.52 10.71 5.62
CA PRO A 23 -32.83 10.12 5.30
C PRO A 23 -32.66 8.89 4.40
N ARG A 24 -33.39 7.82 4.70
CA ARG A 24 -33.41 6.56 3.87
C ARG A 24 -34.20 6.77 2.54
N GLN A 25 -34.26 7.99 2.03
CA GLN A 25 -34.86 8.28 0.76
C GLN A 25 -33.78 8.25 -0.34
N PRO A 26 -33.94 7.44 -1.40
CA PRO A 26 -32.98 7.38 -2.49
C PRO A 26 -32.66 8.77 -3.06
N GLY A 27 -31.35 9.07 -3.19
CA GLY A 27 -30.85 10.37 -3.62
C GLY A 27 -30.60 11.38 -2.50
N ALA A 28 -30.99 11.08 -1.24
CA ALA A 28 -30.59 11.91 -0.11
C ALA A 28 -29.09 11.83 0.09
N THR A 29 -28.41 12.97 0.27
CA THR A 29 -26.95 13.06 0.43
C THR A 29 -26.59 13.78 1.70
N ARG A 30 -25.43 13.39 2.28
CA ARG A 30 -24.84 14.06 3.44
C ARG A 30 -23.31 14.08 3.30
N ALA A 31 -22.71 15.25 3.40
CA ALA A 31 -21.26 15.37 3.48
C ALA A 31 -20.74 14.94 4.86
N LEU A 32 -19.63 14.22 4.88
CA LEU A 32 -18.88 13.83 6.06
C LEU A 32 -17.44 14.33 5.92
N LYS A 33 -17.11 15.38 6.66
CA LYS A 33 -15.72 15.85 6.79
C LYS A 33 -15.28 15.62 8.23
N ARG A 34 -14.26 14.83 8.38
CA ARG A 34 -13.78 14.40 9.71
C ARG A 34 -12.27 14.13 9.65
N VAL A 35 -11.57 14.43 10.74
CA VAL A 35 -10.22 13.95 11.01
C VAL A 35 -10.34 12.89 12.09
N VAL A 36 -9.76 11.72 11.84
CA VAL A 36 -9.78 10.58 12.76
C VAL A 36 -8.38 10.00 12.91
N PRO A 37 -8.06 9.36 14.05
CA PRO A 37 -6.80 8.64 14.18
C PRO A 37 -6.77 7.41 13.28
N ALA A 38 -5.62 7.16 12.65
CA ALA A 38 -5.39 5.98 11.85
C ALA A 38 -5.44 4.71 12.72
N PRO A 39 -6.07 3.62 12.24
CA PRO A 39 -6.05 2.34 12.92
C PRO A 39 -4.65 1.72 12.90
N ALA A 40 -4.42 0.74 13.77
CA ALA A 40 -3.21 -0.06 13.75
C ALA A 40 -3.06 -0.86 12.44
N ASP A 41 -1.83 -1.17 12.08
CA ASP A 41 -1.49 -2.05 10.94
C ASP A 41 -2.10 -1.60 9.59
N LEU A 42 -2.21 -0.29 9.35
CA LEU A 42 -2.67 0.26 8.09
C LEU A 42 -1.51 0.44 7.12
N GLY A 43 -1.19 -0.58 6.32
CA GLY A 43 -0.12 -0.48 5.33
C GLY A 43 0.52 -1.81 4.95
N LEU A 44 1.74 -1.72 4.41
CA LEU A 44 2.60 -2.81 4.01
C LEU A 44 3.85 -2.84 4.91
N GLU A 45 4.66 -3.91 4.81
CA GLU A 45 5.86 -4.12 5.64
C GLU A 45 6.87 -2.97 5.57
N LEU A 46 7.09 -2.41 4.36
CA LEU A 46 8.08 -1.35 4.12
C LEU A 46 7.49 0.07 4.14
N ILE A 47 6.17 0.23 4.11
CA ILE A 47 5.51 1.53 4.11
C ILE A 47 4.10 1.44 4.68
N SER A 48 3.78 2.29 5.62
CA SER A 48 2.50 2.27 6.32
C SER A 48 2.06 3.67 6.76
N VAL A 49 0.81 3.78 7.13
CA VAL A 49 0.26 4.94 7.84
C VAL A 49 0.58 4.77 9.32
N PRO A 50 1.25 5.72 9.98
CA PRO A 50 1.54 5.61 11.42
C PRO A 50 0.26 5.50 12.24
N GLU A 51 0.21 4.53 13.15
CA GLU A 51 -0.92 4.35 14.05
C GLU A 51 -1.22 5.63 14.83
N GLY A 52 -2.49 6.02 14.88
CA GLY A 52 -2.93 7.23 15.57
C GLY A 52 -2.63 8.54 14.85
N SER A 53 -1.95 8.52 13.70
CA SER A 53 -1.79 9.72 12.87
C SER A 53 -3.12 10.18 12.29
N ASP A 54 -3.18 11.44 11.88
CA ASP A 54 -4.41 12.03 11.35
C ASP A 54 -4.77 11.47 9.97
N LEU A 55 -5.98 10.90 9.85
CA LEU A 55 -6.65 10.59 8.58
C LEU A 55 -7.74 11.63 8.33
N GLU A 56 -7.61 12.35 7.24
CA GLU A 56 -8.62 13.30 6.77
C GLU A 56 -9.62 12.60 5.85
N LEU A 57 -10.88 12.54 6.27
CA LEU A 57 -11.99 11.99 5.50
C LEU A 57 -12.80 13.15 4.89
N ASP A 58 -12.88 13.22 3.57
CA ASP A 58 -13.78 14.12 2.82
C ASP A 58 -14.71 13.28 1.96
N LEU A 59 -15.81 12.84 2.55
CA LEU A 59 -16.71 11.84 1.99
C LEU A 59 -18.12 12.39 1.80
N SER A 60 -18.85 11.81 0.87
CA SER A 60 -20.29 11.99 0.63
C SER A 60 -21.01 10.67 0.84
N LEU A 61 -21.99 10.66 1.72
CA LEU A 61 -22.88 9.53 1.92
C LEU A 61 -24.16 9.78 1.13
N THR A 62 -24.53 8.84 0.27
CA THR A 62 -25.73 8.92 -0.57
C THR A 62 -26.64 7.73 -0.27
N SER A 63 -27.87 7.98 0.18
CA SER A 63 -28.86 6.93 0.35
C SER A 63 -29.31 6.41 -1.01
N VAL A 64 -29.28 5.09 -1.17
CA VAL A 64 -29.80 4.38 -2.34
C VAL A 64 -30.85 3.36 -1.88
N SER A 65 -31.52 2.66 -2.81
CA SER A 65 -32.60 1.74 -2.47
C SER A 65 -32.18 0.63 -1.51
N GLU A 66 -30.97 0.07 -1.71
CA GLU A 66 -30.47 -1.10 -1.00
C GLU A 66 -29.46 -0.76 0.11
N GLY A 67 -29.12 0.53 0.32
CA GLY A 67 -28.09 0.88 1.31
C GLY A 67 -27.64 2.32 1.24
N VAL A 68 -26.37 2.52 1.63
CA VAL A 68 -25.67 3.82 1.60
C VAL A 68 -24.41 3.68 0.73
N TYR A 69 -24.35 4.46 -0.32
CA TYR A 69 -23.15 4.61 -1.13
C TYR A 69 -22.27 5.71 -0.54
N VAL A 70 -21.03 5.35 -0.25
CA VAL A 70 -20.02 6.26 0.29
C VAL A 70 -18.98 6.54 -0.79
N SER A 71 -18.73 7.82 -1.09
CA SER A 71 -17.72 8.22 -2.06
C SER A 71 -16.97 9.47 -1.61
N GLY A 72 -15.73 9.62 -2.03
CA GLY A 72 -14.89 10.77 -1.70
C GLY A 72 -13.42 10.42 -1.57
N ASN A 73 -12.68 11.18 -0.78
CA ASN A 73 -11.25 11.03 -0.63
C ASN A 73 -10.84 10.84 0.83
N VAL A 74 -9.78 10.04 1.00
CA VAL A 74 -9.08 9.85 2.27
C VAL A 74 -7.63 10.29 2.08
N ARG A 75 -7.12 11.10 3.01
CA ARG A 75 -5.74 11.60 3.00
C ARG A 75 -5.06 11.30 4.32
N GLY A 76 -3.75 11.13 4.27
CA GLY A 76 -2.93 10.91 5.46
C GLY A 76 -1.44 10.95 5.17
N SER A 77 -0.64 10.72 6.20
CA SER A 77 0.81 10.60 6.11
C SER A 77 1.22 9.13 5.96
N LEU A 78 2.35 8.93 5.29
CA LEU A 78 3.00 7.64 5.14
C LEU A 78 4.41 7.71 5.70
N GLN A 79 4.81 6.65 6.40
CA GLN A 79 6.17 6.43 6.86
C GLN A 79 6.64 5.05 6.44
N GLY A 80 7.92 4.96 6.09
CA GLY A 80 8.49 3.70 5.65
C GLY A 80 9.98 3.78 5.41
N GLU A 81 10.50 2.74 4.76
CA GLU A 81 11.91 2.61 4.41
C GLU A 81 12.07 2.33 2.91
N CYS A 82 13.11 2.90 2.33
CA CYS A 82 13.46 2.64 0.95
C CYS A 82 13.91 1.19 0.76
N GLY A 83 13.23 0.42 -0.10
CA GLY A 83 13.57 -0.97 -0.39
C GLY A 83 14.93 -1.17 -1.08
N ARG A 84 15.66 -0.07 -1.41
CA ARG A 84 16.99 -0.13 -2.01
C ARG A 84 18.10 0.31 -1.08
N CYS A 85 17.89 1.38 -0.31
CA CYS A 85 18.95 1.99 0.50
C CYS A 85 18.61 2.09 2.00
N LEU A 86 17.43 1.64 2.41
CA LEU A 86 16.93 1.62 3.79
C LEU A 86 16.78 3.00 4.43
N ASN A 87 16.91 4.08 3.66
CA ASN A 87 16.62 5.41 4.17
C ASN A 87 15.13 5.57 4.46
N GLU A 88 14.84 6.32 5.50
CA GLU A 88 13.47 6.68 5.87
C GLU A 88 12.75 7.42 4.73
N ILE A 89 11.48 7.13 4.57
CA ILE A 89 10.56 7.78 3.63
C ILE A 89 9.42 8.39 4.44
N ASP A 90 9.27 9.72 4.33
CA ASP A 90 8.10 10.44 4.80
C ASP A 90 7.37 11.02 3.60
N SER A 91 6.09 10.70 3.46
CA SER A 91 5.26 11.17 2.35
C SER A 91 3.79 11.28 2.76
N THR A 92 2.95 11.64 1.81
CA THR A 92 1.49 11.69 2.02
C THR A 92 0.79 10.92 0.92
N PHE A 93 -0.42 10.48 1.20
CA PHE A 93 -1.28 9.84 0.22
C PHE A 93 -2.64 10.52 0.13
N GLU A 94 -3.27 10.36 -1.01
CA GLU A 94 -4.68 10.66 -1.24
C GLU A 94 -5.27 9.53 -2.05
N VAL A 95 -6.32 8.88 -1.51
CA VAL A 95 -7.03 7.79 -2.19
C VAL A 95 -8.51 8.12 -2.31
N SER A 96 -9.11 7.69 -3.40
CA SER A 96 -10.55 7.78 -3.59
C SER A 96 -11.23 6.54 -3.03
N LEU A 97 -12.26 6.76 -2.24
CA LEU A 97 -13.17 5.74 -1.74
C LEU A 97 -14.46 5.77 -2.53
N ALA A 98 -14.99 4.59 -2.90
CA ALA A 98 -16.24 4.45 -3.63
C ALA A 98 -16.87 3.07 -3.28
N GLU A 99 -17.61 3.02 -2.15
CA GLU A 99 -18.07 1.76 -1.58
C GLU A 99 -19.56 1.78 -1.27
N MET A 100 -20.20 0.62 -1.37
CA MET A 100 -21.59 0.41 -1.04
C MET A 100 -21.73 -0.33 0.29
N PHE A 101 -22.58 0.20 1.17
CA PHE A 101 -22.94 -0.44 2.43
C PHE A 101 -24.42 -0.81 2.41
N ALA A 102 -24.71 -2.09 2.32
CA ALA A 102 -26.09 -2.59 2.24
C ALA A 102 -26.81 -2.46 3.58
N TYR A 103 -28.13 -2.16 3.55
CA TYR A 103 -28.98 -2.27 4.73
C TYR A 103 -29.12 -3.73 5.15
N GLU A 104 -29.43 -3.97 6.43
CA GLU A 104 -29.60 -5.32 6.97
C GLU A 104 -30.75 -6.10 6.29
N ASP A 105 -31.76 -5.39 5.81
CA ASP A 105 -32.93 -5.91 5.13
C ASP A 105 -32.84 -5.89 3.59
N SER A 106 -31.64 -5.58 3.06
CA SER A 106 -31.38 -5.55 1.62
C SER A 106 -31.39 -6.95 1.01
N THR A 107 -31.94 -7.05 -0.21
CA THR A 107 -31.93 -8.28 -1.02
C THR A 107 -30.62 -8.52 -1.75
N THR A 108 -29.59 -7.71 -1.51
CA THR A 108 -28.27 -7.83 -2.14
C THR A 108 -27.60 -9.18 -1.86
N GLU A 109 -27.99 -9.89 -0.77
CA GLU A 109 -27.53 -11.24 -0.44
C GLU A 109 -27.84 -12.28 -1.53
N GLU A 110 -28.89 -12.08 -2.30
CA GLU A 110 -29.31 -13.04 -3.32
C GLU A 110 -28.45 -12.97 -4.60
N THR A 111 -27.73 -11.87 -4.79
CA THR A 111 -27.03 -11.56 -6.05
C THR A 111 -25.52 -11.30 -5.92
N THR A 112 -25.01 -11.11 -4.70
CA THR A 112 -23.63 -10.74 -4.43
C THR A 112 -23.10 -11.53 -3.24
N ASP A 113 -21.85 -11.98 -3.28
CA ASP A 113 -21.23 -12.68 -2.15
C ASP A 113 -21.19 -11.77 -0.91
N GLU A 114 -21.47 -12.37 0.26
CA GLU A 114 -21.57 -11.64 1.55
C GLU A 114 -20.30 -10.84 1.90
N ASP A 115 -19.15 -11.24 1.33
CA ASP A 115 -17.84 -10.61 1.59
C ASP A 115 -17.51 -9.44 0.64
N GLU A 116 -18.30 -9.25 -0.44
CA GLU A 116 -18.01 -8.20 -1.45
C GLU A 116 -18.66 -6.84 -1.14
N VAL A 117 -19.67 -6.81 -0.28
CA VAL A 117 -20.40 -5.58 0.05
C VAL A 117 -20.40 -5.36 1.56
N GLY A 118 -19.94 -4.21 1.99
CA GLY A 118 -20.02 -3.81 3.39
C GLY A 118 -21.47 -3.82 3.89
N ARG A 119 -21.70 -4.22 5.14
CA ARG A 119 -23.04 -4.25 5.74
C ARG A 119 -23.16 -3.25 6.86
N MET A 120 -24.30 -2.59 6.88
CA MET A 120 -24.68 -1.73 8.00
C MET A 120 -25.17 -2.59 9.18
N GLN A 121 -25.03 -2.08 10.38
CA GLN A 121 -25.66 -2.58 11.59
C GLN A 121 -26.62 -1.50 12.12
N GLY A 122 -27.91 -1.65 11.86
CA GLY A 122 -28.89 -0.60 12.11
C GLY A 122 -28.60 0.65 11.29
N ASP A 123 -28.24 1.74 11.97
CA ASP A 123 -27.84 3.01 11.35
C ASP A 123 -26.30 3.26 11.37
N LEU A 124 -25.51 2.24 11.73
CA LEU A 124 -24.05 2.33 11.77
C LEU A 124 -23.42 1.62 10.58
N LEU A 125 -22.41 2.25 10.00
CA LEU A 125 -21.53 1.65 8.99
C LEU A 125 -20.08 1.76 9.42
N ASP A 126 -19.29 0.73 9.10
CA ASP A 126 -17.87 0.66 9.40
C ASP A 126 -17.06 0.97 8.13
N LEU A 127 -16.33 2.08 8.16
CA LEU A 127 -15.46 2.49 7.05
C LEU A 127 -14.07 1.83 7.12
N GLU A 128 -13.69 1.21 8.25
CA GLU A 128 -12.31 0.72 8.43
C GLU A 128 -11.88 -0.27 7.34
N PRO A 129 -12.66 -1.33 7.02
CA PRO A 129 -12.29 -2.27 5.96
C PRO A 129 -12.09 -1.58 4.61
N ALA A 130 -13.05 -0.74 4.21
CA ALA A 130 -13.02 -0.03 2.93
C ALA A 130 -11.84 0.97 2.83
N VAL A 131 -11.56 1.70 3.91
CA VAL A 131 -10.40 2.61 3.98
C VAL A 131 -9.10 1.82 3.93
N ARG A 132 -9.02 0.70 4.65
CA ARG A 132 -7.85 -0.18 4.66
C ARG A 132 -7.54 -0.70 3.26
N ASP A 133 -8.52 -1.24 2.57
CA ASP A 133 -8.37 -1.78 1.22
C ASP A 133 -7.96 -0.68 0.23
N ALA A 134 -8.61 0.47 0.24
CA ALA A 134 -8.28 1.59 -0.63
C ALA A 134 -6.85 2.09 -0.41
N VAL A 135 -6.41 2.20 0.84
CA VAL A 135 -5.04 2.64 1.17
C VAL A 135 -4.03 1.59 0.75
N VAL A 136 -4.17 0.34 1.20
CA VAL A 136 -3.19 -0.74 0.96
C VAL A 136 -2.99 -0.99 -0.54
N LEU A 137 -4.06 -0.98 -1.34
CA LEU A 137 -3.98 -1.18 -2.79
C LEU A 137 -3.25 -0.03 -3.52
N THR A 138 -3.15 1.15 -2.92
CA THR A 138 -2.47 2.31 -3.51
C THR A 138 -0.99 2.36 -3.16
N LEU A 139 -0.57 1.68 -2.08
CA LEU A 139 0.80 1.71 -1.61
C LEU A 139 1.74 0.95 -2.55
N PRO A 140 2.96 1.49 -2.80
CA PRO A 140 3.98 0.77 -3.55
C PRO A 140 4.50 -0.43 -2.74
N THR A 141 4.53 -1.61 -3.34
CA THR A 141 5.10 -2.83 -2.72
C THR A 141 6.62 -2.73 -2.51
N ASN A 142 7.29 -1.87 -3.28
CA ASN A 142 8.72 -1.59 -3.15
C ASN A 142 8.95 -0.08 -3.16
N PRO A 143 8.77 0.60 -2.03
CA PRO A 143 8.94 2.05 -1.93
C PRO A 143 10.40 2.43 -2.15
N VAL A 144 10.64 3.58 -2.80
CA VAL A 144 11.98 4.11 -3.04
C VAL A 144 12.03 5.58 -2.63
N CYS A 145 13.14 6.00 -1.99
CA CYS A 145 13.32 7.40 -1.57
C CYS A 145 13.39 8.36 -2.76
N ARG A 146 13.86 7.87 -3.93
CA ARG A 146 13.89 8.58 -5.21
C ARG A 146 13.91 7.57 -6.36
N PRO A 147 13.39 7.92 -7.57
CA PRO A 147 13.27 6.98 -8.70
C PRO A 147 14.61 6.36 -9.14
N ASP A 148 15.70 7.12 -9.04
CA ASP A 148 17.05 6.77 -9.42
C ASP A 148 17.93 6.31 -8.23
N CYS A 149 17.33 5.92 -7.10
CA CYS A 149 18.07 5.45 -5.94
C CYS A 149 18.98 4.28 -6.31
N PRO A 150 20.32 4.40 -6.18
CA PRO A 150 21.25 3.33 -6.56
C PRO A 150 21.29 2.20 -5.53
N GLY A 151 20.81 2.43 -4.31
CA GLY A 151 20.77 1.46 -3.23
C GLY A 151 22.07 1.37 -2.43
N LEU A 152 22.24 0.22 -1.78
CA LEU A 152 23.43 -0.17 -1.02
C LEU A 152 24.28 -1.13 -1.83
N CYS A 153 25.58 -1.08 -1.64
CA CYS A 153 26.46 -2.12 -2.15
C CYS A 153 26.14 -3.45 -1.44
N PRO A 154 25.87 -4.55 -2.17
CA PRO A 154 25.51 -5.84 -1.57
C PRO A 154 26.60 -6.46 -0.72
N ASP A 155 27.89 -6.11 -0.98
CA ASP A 155 29.01 -6.72 -0.29
C ASP A 155 29.39 -5.96 1.00
N CYS A 156 29.44 -4.62 0.96
CA CYS A 156 29.86 -3.81 2.12
C CYS A 156 28.73 -3.05 2.80
N GLY A 157 27.51 -3.02 2.23
CA GLY A 157 26.34 -2.35 2.83
C GLY A 157 26.39 -0.82 2.82
N VAL A 158 27.41 -0.21 2.16
CA VAL A 158 27.53 1.25 2.07
C VAL A 158 26.70 1.77 0.91
N HIS A 159 26.12 2.95 1.06
CA HIS A 159 25.36 3.59 -0.01
C HIS A 159 26.21 3.83 -1.25
N PHE A 160 25.71 3.51 -2.43
CA PHE A 160 26.45 3.75 -3.67
C PHE A 160 26.73 5.23 -3.91
N ASP A 161 25.92 6.15 -3.39
CA ASP A 161 26.17 7.59 -3.47
C ASP A 161 27.43 8.03 -2.68
N ASP A 162 27.80 7.27 -1.65
CA ASP A 162 28.95 7.56 -0.77
C ASP A 162 30.23 6.83 -1.24
N LEU A 163 30.11 5.99 -2.27
CA LEU A 163 31.21 5.19 -2.78
C LEU A 163 31.86 5.85 -4.01
N PRO A 164 33.18 5.68 -4.20
CA PRO A 164 33.85 6.15 -5.41
C PRO A 164 33.32 5.41 -6.65
N ALA A 165 33.35 6.07 -7.82
CA ALA A 165 32.81 5.55 -9.07
C ALA A 165 33.47 4.24 -9.55
N ASP A 166 34.67 3.94 -9.07
CA ASP A 166 35.44 2.73 -9.36
C ASP A 166 35.32 1.66 -8.25
N HIS A 167 34.38 1.85 -7.31
CA HIS A 167 34.14 0.90 -6.23
C HIS A 167 33.77 -0.49 -6.77
N SER A 168 34.55 -1.49 -6.38
CA SER A 168 34.32 -2.87 -6.75
C SER A 168 34.83 -3.84 -5.66
N HIS A 169 34.19 -4.99 -5.56
CA HIS A 169 34.64 -6.08 -4.71
C HIS A 169 35.09 -7.25 -5.60
N GLU A 170 36.36 -7.67 -5.46
CA GLU A 170 36.93 -8.77 -6.24
C GLU A 170 36.62 -10.16 -5.67
N GLU A 171 35.41 -10.42 -5.20
CA GLU A 171 35.04 -11.78 -4.81
C GLU A 171 34.38 -12.51 -5.98
N VAL A 172 35.20 -13.29 -6.71
CA VAL A 172 34.69 -14.28 -7.64
C VAL A 172 34.27 -15.53 -6.84
N ASP A 173 32.98 -15.85 -6.82
CA ASP A 173 32.49 -17.10 -6.26
C ASP A 173 33.36 -18.26 -6.76
N ALA A 174 33.86 -19.06 -5.83
CA ALA A 174 34.76 -20.19 -6.12
C ALA A 174 34.19 -21.15 -7.18
N ARG A 175 32.88 -21.26 -7.29
CA ARG A 175 32.19 -22.07 -8.30
C ARG A 175 32.41 -21.57 -9.73
N TRP A 176 32.65 -20.26 -9.90
CA TRP A 176 32.82 -19.59 -11.20
C TRP A 176 34.27 -19.22 -11.49
N ALA A 177 35.20 -19.50 -10.55
CA ALA A 177 36.61 -19.16 -10.68
C ALA A 177 37.25 -19.80 -11.95
N ALA A 178 36.79 -20.97 -12.37
CA ALA A 178 37.26 -21.63 -13.59
C ALA A 178 36.91 -20.88 -14.89
N LEU A 179 35.85 -20.03 -14.89
CA LEU A 179 35.43 -19.27 -16.05
C LEU A 179 36.36 -18.07 -16.35
N ARG A 180 37.14 -17.63 -15.38
CA ARG A 180 38.15 -16.55 -15.59
C ARG A 180 39.14 -16.91 -16.71
N ASN A 181 39.45 -18.18 -16.88
CA ASN A 181 40.38 -18.64 -17.92
C ASN A 181 39.83 -18.63 -19.33
N LEU A 182 38.49 -18.51 -19.49
CA LEU A 182 37.83 -18.46 -20.78
C LEU A 182 37.87 -17.08 -21.42
N THR A 183 38.07 -16.02 -20.62
CA THR A 183 38.17 -14.63 -21.10
C THR A 183 39.59 -14.16 -21.34
N ALA A 184 40.60 -14.96 -20.94
CA ALA A 184 42.00 -14.67 -21.24
C ALA A 184 42.26 -14.93 -22.73
N THR A 185 42.38 -13.86 -23.51
CA THR A 185 42.83 -13.94 -24.90
C THR A 185 44.23 -14.59 -24.92
N PRO A 186 44.45 -15.68 -25.68
CA PRO A 186 45.76 -16.32 -25.74
C PRO A 186 46.80 -15.29 -26.26
N PRO A 187 48.04 -15.29 -25.76
CA PRO A 187 49.09 -14.40 -26.24
C PRO A 187 49.31 -14.66 -27.73
N GLN A 188 49.22 -13.59 -28.55
CA GLN A 188 49.55 -13.65 -29.97
C GLN A 188 51.02 -13.94 -30.10
N ASP A 189 51.37 -15.12 -30.64
CA ASP A 189 52.75 -15.49 -31.00
C ASP A 189 53.30 -14.49 -32.04
N PRO A 190 54.42 -13.81 -31.80
CA PRO A 190 55.05 -12.98 -32.81
C PRO A 190 55.57 -13.86 -33.93
N GLN A 191 54.93 -13.71 -35.12
CA GLN A 191 55.36 -14.40 -36.34
C GLN A 191 56.83 -14.04 -36.62
N LYS A 192 57.70 -15.05 -36.61
CA LYS A 192 59.01 -14.97 -37.16
C LYS A 192 58.94 -14.75 -38.67
N HIS A 193 59.27 -13.56 -39.11
CA HIS A 193 59.66 -13.36 -40.48
C HIS A 193 61.00 -13.99 -40.67
N THR A 194 61.03 -15.05 -41.47
CA THR A 194 62.25 -15.63 -42.05
C THR A 194 62.33 -15.03 -43.47
N GLU A 195 63.29 -14.17 -43.69
CA GLU A 195 63.71 -13.77 -45.06
C GLU A 195 64.57 -14.90 -45.64
N GLU A 196 64.26 -15.26 -46.90
CA GLU A 196 65.20 -15.72 -47.92
C GLU A 196 64.84 -15.09 -49.29
#